data_a2a851c9191fb1a95070e330588ef00b
#
_entry.id   a2a851c9191fb1a95070e330588ef00b
#
_cell.length_a   1.000
_cell.length_b   1.000
_cell.length_c   1.000
_cell.angle_alpha   90.00
_cell.angle_beta   90.00
_cell.angle_gamma   90.00
#
_symmetry.space_group_name_H-M   'P 1'
#
loop_
_entity.id
_entity.type
_entity.pdbx_description
1 polymer ?
#
loop_
_entity_poly.entity_id
_entity_poly.type
_entity_poly.pdbx_seq_one_letter_code
_entity_poly.pdbx_strand_id
1 'polypeptide(L)'
;MASLLTLDRVTAGFVPDIDILQNVSLEVAEAGITGLIGLNGAGKSTIMRTICGFLKPKSGRIIYNGDEIAGIAPHSTIARGIWYIPQESSLYPRMSVSDNLWLPLEHLRRCGILSRDETHHRVDEATTRFPVLKTKWSANAGDLSGGQQKLVEFAKAFVIRPRLCLIDEPSIGLSPKVAGEIYDCIDAFVSGGMTVLLVDHNVRRVVRTSHHIYVLSLGQITASGSPADFAGDLHEQVKSWLGIEF
;
A
#
# COMPACT_ATOMS: atom_id res chain seq x y z
N MET A 1 -17.41 5.59 -10.06
CA MET A 1 -17.17 5.58 -8.60
C MET A 1 -16.47 6.87 -8.25
N ALA A 2 -16.67 7.40 -7.04
CA ALA A 2 -15.92 8.60 -6.61
C ALA A 2 -14.44 8.26 -6.45
N SER A 3 -13.54 9.16 -6.84
CA SER A 3 -12.10 9.02 -6.61
C SER A 3 -11.77 9.38 -5.17
N LEU A 4 -11.15 8.48 -4.42
CA LEU A 4 -10.67 8.73 -3.06
C LEU A 4 -9.31 9.45 -3.07
N LEU A 5 -8.44 9.07 -4.01
CA LEU A 5 -7.12 9.67 -4.20
C LEU A 5 -6.94 10.04 -5.67
N THR A 6 -6.46 11.25 -5.92
CA THR A 6 -6.10 11.72 -7.26
C THR A 6 -4.70 12.33 -7.23
N LEU A 7 -3.83 11.85 -8.10
CA LEU A 7 -2.60 12.51 -8.47
C LEU A 7 -2.86 13.26 -9.78
N ASP A 8 -2.58 14.57 -9.82
CA ASP A 8 -2.75 15.42 -11.00
C ASP A 8 -1.38 16.01 -11.40
N ARG A 9 -0.81 15.47 -12.47
CA ARG A 9 0.48 15.87 -13.06
C ARG A 9 1.62 16.00 -12.04
N VAL A 10 1.75 15.00 -11.18
CA VAL A 10 2.76 14.99 -10.12
C VAL A 10 4.14 14.73 -10.71
N THR A 11 5.07 15.64 -10.44
CA THR A 11 6.49 15.49 -10.71
C THR A 11 7.25 15.44 -9.39
N ALA A 12 8.11 14.44 -9.20
CA ALA A 12 8.86 14.25 -7.97
C ALA A 12 10.20 13.54 -8.20
N GLY A 13 11.17 13.82 -7.34
CA GLY A 13 12.49 13.19 -7.34
C GLY A 13 13.23 13.53 -6.07
N PHE A 14 14.21 12.71 -5.70
CA PHE A 14 14.98 12.87 -4.48
C PHE A 14 16.06 13.97 -4.59
N VAL A 15 16.45 14.32 -5.83
CA VAL A 15 17.45 15.35 -6.14
C VAL A 15 16.76 16.44 -6.96
N PRO A 16 17.11 17.73 -6.77
CA PRO A 16 16.46 18.85 -7.46
C PRO A 16 16.40 18.68 -8.99
N ASP A 17 17.46 18.24 -9.60
CA ASP A 17 17.61 18.16 -11.06
C ASP A 17 17.23 16.80 -11.67
N ILE A 18 16.76 15.85 -10.84
CA ILE A 18 16.40 14.51 -11.31
C ILE A 18 14.93 14.23 -10.97
N ASP A 19 14.11 14.06 -12.01
CA ASP A 19 12.71 13.70 -11.90
C ASP A 19 12.55 12.18 -12.07
N ILE A 20 12.15 11.52 -10.98
CA ILE A 20 11.79 10.08 -10.99
C ILE A 20 10.34 9.92 -11.45
N LEU A 21 9.46 10.82 -11.03
CA LEU A 21 8.09 10.90 -11.51
C LEU A 21 7.95 12.13 -12.39
N GLN A 22 7.34 11.95 -13.56
CA GLN A 22 7.22 12.98 -14.60
C GLN A 22 5.75 13.11 -15.01
N ASN A 23 5.06 14.16 -14.51
CA ASN A 23 3.66 14.45 -14.80
C ASN A 23 2.72 13.25 -14.57
N VAL A 24 2.93 12.51 -13.50
CA VAL A 24 2.11 11.32 -13.17
C VAL A 24 0.70 11.75 -12.80
N SER A 25 -0.29 11.19 -13.51
CA SER A 25 -1.70 11.34 -13.19
C SER A 25 -2.33 9.96 -13.02
N LEU A 26 -2.99 9.73 -11.88
CA LEU A 26 -3.75 8.52 -11.60
C LEU A 26 -4.87 8.79 -10.60
N GLU A 27 -5.86 7.94 -10.60
CA GLU A 27 -6.97 7.98 -9.67
C GLU A 27 -7.14 6.63 -8.97
N VAL A 28 -7.47 6.66 -7.69
CA VAL A 28 -7.82 5.48 -6.90
C VAL A 28 -9.27 5.58 -6.49
N ALA A 29 -10.10 4.71 -7.07
CA ALA A 29 -11.52 4.65 -6.76
C ALA A 29 -11.75 4.08 -5.35
N GLU A 30 -12.77 4.61 -4.65
CA GLU A 30 -13.11 4.17 -3.29
C GLU A 30 -13.61 2.72 -3.26
N ALA A 31 -13.29 2.00 -2.17
CA ALA A 31 -13.71 0.63 -1.90
C ALA A 31 -13.31 -0.38 -3.00
N GLY A 32 -12.13 -0.20 -3.57
CA GLY A 32 -11.60 -1.07 -4.60
C GLY A 32 -10.09 -1.24 -4.51
N ILE A 33 -9.55 -2.08 -5.39
CA ILE A 33 -8.11 -2.26 -5.59
C ILE A 33 -7.72 -1.59 -6.89
N THR A 34 -6.82 -0.61 -6.82
CA THR A 34 -6.13 -0.05 -7.97
C THR A 34 -4.73 -0.66 -8.04
N GLY A 35 -4.42 -1.33 -9.13
CA GLY A 35 -3.11 -1.91 -9.38
C GLY A 35 -2.17 -0.92 -10.05
N LEU A 36 -0.91 -0.92 -9.63
CA LEU A 36 0.17 -0.17 -10.29
C LEU A 36 1.27 -1.14 -10.66
N ILE A 37 1.47 -1.37 -11.95
CA ILE A 37 2.49 -2.26 -12.49
C ILE A 37 3.57 -1.48 -13.21
N GLY A 38 4.76 -2.05 -13.32
CA GLY A 38 5.91 -1.43 -13.99
C GLY A 38 7.20 -2.13 -13.62
N LEU A 39 8.26 -1.88 -14.39
CA LEU A 39 9.59 -2.43 -14.14
C LEU A 39 10.18 -1.91 -12.81
N ASN A 40 11.21 -2.61 -12.32
CA ASN A 40 11.99 -2.13 -11.20
C ASN A 40 12.65 -0.80 -11.58
N GLY A 41 12.59 0.19 -10.67
CA GLY A 41 13.08 1.54 -10.95
C GLY A 41 12.11 2.44 -11.72
N ALA A 42 10.94 1.97 -12.15
CA ALA A 42 9.95 2.80 -12.85
C ALA A 42 9.36 3.96 -12.02
N GLY A 43 9.52 3.94 -10.68
CA GLY A 43 9.02 4.99 -9.79
C GLY A 43 7.82 4.58 -8.93
N LYS A 44 7.44 3.30 -8.90
CA LYS A 44 6.27 2.81 -8.14
C LYS A 44 6.31 3.16 -6.65
N SER A 45 7.39 2.79 -5.95
CA SER A 45 7.58 3.15 -4.53
C SER A 45 7.73 4.66 -4.32
N THR A 46 8.20 5.39 -5.34
CA THR A 46 8.28 6.86 -5.30
C THR A 46 6.88 7.47 -5.26
N ILE A 47 5.92 6.94 -6.02
CA ILE A 47 4.50 7.34 -5.93
C ILE A 47 4.00 7.15 -4.50
N MET A 48 4.20 5.96 -3.91
CA MET A 48 3.76 5.65 -2.54
C MET A 48 4.36 6.63 -1.52
N ARG A 49 5.68 6.87 -1.62
CA ARG A 49 6.41 7.81 -0.74
C ARG A 49 5.92 9.25 -0.90
N THR A 50 5.58 9.65 -2.12
CA THR A 50 5.09 11.01 -2.40
C THR A 50 3.68 11.20 -1.82
N ILE A 51 2.79 10.21 -1.93
CA ILE A 51 1.45 10.23 -1.31
C ILE A 51 1.57 10.32 0.22
N CYS A 52 2.51 9.58 0.82
CA CYS A 52 2.72 9.56 2.27
C CYS A 52 3.52 10.77 2.80
N GLY A 53 3.93 11.70 1.94
CA GLY A 53 4.69 12.88 2.35
C GLY A 53 6.16 12.63 2.70
N PHE A 54 6.70 11.41 2.48
CA PHE A 54 8.14 11.13 2.59
C PHE A 54 8.95 11.83 1.50
N LEU A 55 8.32 12.15 0.38
CA LEU A 55 8.88 12.92 -0.71
C LEU A 55 7.90 14.01 -1.10
N LYS A 56 8.36 15.27 -1.03
CA LYS A 56 7.55 16.40 -1.47
C LYS A 56 7.54 16.48 -3.00
N PRO A 57 6.37 16.57 -3.66
CA PRO A 57 6.32 16.78 -5.10
C PRO A 57 6.94 18.15 -5.47
N LYS A 58 7.62 18.21 -6.61
CA LYS A 58 8.17 19.44 -7.20
C LYS A 58 7.07 20.26 -7.88
N SER A 59 6.09 19.56 -8.48
CA SER A 59 4.90 20.14 -9.11
C SER A 59 3.74 19.16 -9.13
N GLY A 60 2.57 19.62 -9.52
CA GLY A 60 1.34 18.84 -9.52
C GLY A 60 0.62 18.88 -8.18
N ARG A 61 -0.49 18.16 -8.08
CA ARG A 61 -1.34 18.11 -6.88
C ARG A 61 -1.62 16.67 -6.48
N ILE A 62 -1.80 16.45 -5.19
CA ILE A 62 -2.26 15.18 -4.62
C ILE A 62 -3.51 15.49 -3.80
N ILE A 63 -4.64 14.97 -4.23
CA ILE A 63 -5.94 15.22 -3.61
C ILE A 63 -6.41 13.91 -2.98
N TYR A 64 -6.69 13.92 -1.70
CA TYR A 64 -7.21 12.80 -0.94
C TYR A 64 -8.50 13.19 -0.23
N ASN A 65 -9.58 12.48 -0.51
CA ASN A 65 -10.91 12.75 0.04
C ASN A 65 -11.36 14.23 -0.15
N GLY A 66 -10.99 14.83 -1.28
CA GLY A 66 -11.29 16.25 -1.60
C GLY A 66 -10.28 17.26 -1.09
N ASP A 67 -9.38 16.89 -0.18
CA ASP A 67 -8.36 17.79 0.38
C ASP A 67 -7.03 17.63 -0.36
N GLU A 68 -6.32 18.73 -0.58
CA GLU A 68 -4.95 18.70 -1.07
C GLU A 68 -3.99 18.27 0.03
N ILE A 69 -3.22 17.21 -0.24
CA ILE A 69 -2.29 16.62 0.72
C ILE A 69 -0.82 16.66 0.27
N ALA A 70 -0.50 17.38 -0.81
CA ALA A 70 0.86 17.45 -1.32
C ALA A 70 1.85 18.00 -0.27
N GLY A 71 2.87 17.19 0.09
CA GLY A 71 3.90 17.57 1.07
C GLY A 71 3.44 17.60 2.53
N ILE A 72 2.35 16.90 2.87
CA ILE A 72 1.97 16.68 4.29
C ILE A 72 3.11 15.98 5.06
N ALA A 73 3.14 16.17 6.36
CA ALA A 73 4.08 15.45 7.22
C ALA A 73 3.70 13.95 7.28
N PRO A 74 4.66 13.01 7.11
CA PRO A 74 4.36 11.57 7.09
C PRO A 74 3.60 11.06 8.32
N HIS A 75 3.88 11.59 9.50
CA HIS A 75 3.20 11.20 10.74
C HIS A 75 1.70 11.58 10.77
N SER A 76 1.26 12.51 9.91
CA SER A 76 -0.15 12.93 9.85
C SER A 76 -1.01 12.02 8.97
N THR A 77 -0.41 11.13 8.17
CA THR A 77 -1.13 10.26 7.23
C THR A 77 -2.06 9.29 7.92
N ILE A 78 -1.61 8.68 9.03
CA ILE A 78 -2.40 7.71 9.78
C ILE A 78 -3.69 8.33 10.36
N ALA A 79 -3.61 9.55 10.89
CA ALA A 79 -4.77 10.27 11.42
C ALA A 79 -5.76 10.68 10.31
N ARG A 80 -5.30 10.78 9.07
CA ARG A 80 -6.12 11.00 7.89
C ARG A 80 -6.69 9.72 7.28
N GLY A 81 -6.37 8.55 7.86
CA GLY A 81 -6.83 7.26 7.36
C GLY A 81 -6.02 6.73 6.17
N ILE A 82 -4.76 7.14 6.01
CA ILE A 82 -3.82 6.61 5.03
C ILE A 82 -2.79 5.75 5.76
N TRP A 83 -2.62 4.52 5.31
CA TRP A 83 -1.60 3.59 5.82
C TRP A 83 -0.73 3.04 4.70
N TYR A 84 0.57 2.92 4.95
CA TYR A 84 1.53 2.40 3.99
C TYR A 84 2.20 1.14 4.52
N ILE A 85 2.12 0.05 3.76
CA ILE A 85 2.86 -1.19 3.96
C ILE A 85 3.98 -1.19 2.92
N PRO A 86 5.23 -0.88 3.31
CA PRO A 86 6.35 -0.83 2.38
C PRO A 86 6.84 -2.22 2.00
N GLN A 87 7.68 -2.29 0.97
CA GLN A 87 8.36 -3.50 0.55
C GLN A 87 9.23 -4.05 1.68
N GLU A 88 10.04 -3.18 2.30
CA GLU A 88 10.83 -3.51 3.49
C GLU A 88 9.93 -3.59 4.74
N SER A 89 10.42 -4.27 5.78
CA SER A 89 9.64 -4.38 7.01
C SER A 89 9.43 -3.01 7.68
N SER A 90 8.17 -2.73 8.02
CA SER A 90 7.75 -1.55 8.79
C SER A 90 7.64 -1.83 10.30
N LEU A 91 8.09 -2.99 10.74
CA LEU A 91 8.08 -3.36 12.15
C LEU A 91 9.27 -2.76 12.89
N TYR A 92 9.06 -2.47 14.16
CA TYR A 92 10.12 -2.14 15.09
C TYR A 92 10.74 -3.44 15.61
N PRO A 93 11.92 -3.87 15.16
CA PRO A 93 12.40 -5.24 15.38
C PRO A 93 12.72 -5.55 16.83
N ARG A 94 13.06 -4.54 17.64
CA ARG A 94 13.37 -4.68 19.09
C ARG A 94 12.13 -4.53 19.98
N MET A 95 10.97 -4.23 19.41
CA MET A 95 9.70 -4.18 20.13
C MET A 95 8.97 -5.51 19.98
N SER A 96 8.15 -5.85 20.96
CA SER A 96 7.31 -7.04 20.87
C SER A 96 6.28 -6.93 19.73
N VAL A 97 5.73 -8.06 19.30
CA VAL A 97 4.61 -8.10 18.36
C VAL A 97 3.45 -7.27 18.88
N SER A 98 3.12 -7.40 20.18
CA SER A 98 2.06 -6.61 20.81
C SER A 98 2.33 -5.11 20.72
N ASP A 99 3.53 -4.65 21.05
CA ASP A 99 3.86 -3.23 21.02
C ASP A 99 3.80 -2.67 19.59
N ASN A 100 4.20 -3.46 18.59
CA ASN A 100 4.06 -3.08 17.18
C ASN A 100 2.60 -2.87 16.78
N LEU A 101 1.64 -3.59 17.38
CA LEU A 101 0.22 -3.40 17.13
C LEU A 101 -0.37 -2.23 17.92
N TRP A 102 0.03 -2.08 19.20
CA TRP A 102 -0.50 -1.05 20.08
C TRP A 102 -0.04 0.35 19.69
N LEU A 103 1.21 0.51 19.23
CA LEU A 103 1.80 1.82 18.94
C LEU A 103 0.97 2.69 17.98
N PRO A 104 0.55 2.20 16.78
CA PRO A 104 -0.29 2.99 15.87
C PRO A 104 -1.68 3.27 16.45
N LEU A 105 -2.25 2.33 17.21
CA LEU A 105 -3.56 2.51 17.85
C LEU A 105 -3.52 3.57 18.95
N GLU A 106 -2.45 3.58 19.75
CA GLU A 106 -2.25 4.61 20.77
C GLU A 106 -2.11 6.01 20.14
N HIS A 107 -1.46 6.11 18.96
CA HIS A 107 -1.42 7.37 18.23
C HIS A 107 -2.84 7.81 17.80
N LEU A 108 -3.65 6.93 17.22
CA LEU A 108 -5.03 7.24 16.84
C LEU A 108 -5.90 7.62 18.05
N ARG A 109 -5.67 6.98 19.20
CA ARG A 109 -6.35 7.30 20.45
C ARG A 109 -5.99 8.70 20.93
N ARG A 110 -4.71 9.08 20.89
CA ARG A 110 -4.25 10.43 21.24
C ARG A 110 -4.78 11.51 20.31
N CYS A 111 -5.02 11.17 19.04
CA CYS A 111 -5.67 12.05 18.08
C CYS A 111 -7.20 12.14 18.28
N GLY A 112 -7.79 11.41 19.25
CA GLY A 112 -9.23 11.39 19.49
C GLY A 112 -10.04 10.63 18.43
N ILE A 113 -9.37 9.80 17.60
CA ILE A 113 -10.02 9.04 16.52
C ILE A 113 -10.59 7.72 17.05
N LEU A 114 -9.92 7.11 18.04
CA LEU A 114 -10.35 5.85 18.66
C LEU A 114 -10.55 6.01 20.16
N SER A 115 -11.58 5.35 20.69
CA SER A 115 -11.75 5.15 22.13
C SER A 115 -10.84 4.01 22.63
N ARG A 116 -10.69 3.93 23.96
CA ARG A 116 -9.94 2.83 24.58
C ARG A 116 -10.59 1.47 24.31
N ASP A 117 -11.91 1.39 24.47
CA ASP A 117 -12.64 0.13 24.28
C ASP A 117 -12.57 -0.36 22.83
N GLU A 118 -12.72 0.55 21.88
CA GLU A 118 -12.59 0.23 20.45
C GLU A 118 -11.18 -0.25 20.10
N THR A 119 -10.16 0.32 20.72
CA THR A 119 -8.77 -0.10 20.53
C THR A 119 -8.56 -1.55 20.99
N HIS A 120 -9.09 -1.93 22.17
CA HIS A 120 -9.01 -3.32 22.65
C HIS A 120 -9.79 -4.27 21.77
N HIS A 121 -11.02 -3.91 21.39
CA HIS A 121 -11.84 -4.71 20.50
C HIS A 121 -11.14 -5.03 19.16
N ARG A 122 -10.51 -4.04 18.53
CA ARG A 122 -9.77 -4.25 17.27
C ARG A 122 -8.56 -5.17 17.44
N VAL A 123 -7.87 -5.12 18.58
CA VAL A 123 -6.76 -6.03 18.88
C VAL A 123 -7.26 -7.45 19.10
N ASP A 124 -8.38 -7.65 19.81
CA ASP A 124 -8.98 -8.97 20.03
C ASP A 124 -9.43 -9.61 18.71
N GLU A 125 -10.05 -8.83 17.82
CA GLU A 125 -10.40 -9.29 16.47
C GLU A 125 -9.14 -9.69 15.67
N ALA A 126 -8.08 -8.87 15.71
CA ALA A 126 -6.82 -9.17 15.03
C ALA A 126 -6.17 -10.45 15.55
N THR A 127 -6.17 -10.68 16.87
CA THR A 127 -5.63 -11.92 17.45
C THR A 127 -6.40 -13.15 17.03
N THR A 128 -7.69 -13.01 16.71
CA THR A 128 -8.53 -14.07 16.17
C THR A 128 -8.24 -14.30 14.69
N ARG A 129 -8.08 -13.26 13.93
CA ARG A 129 -7.84 -13.32 12.47
C ARG A 129 -6.42 -13.76 12.11
N PHE A 130 -5.42 -13.40 12.93
CA PHE A 130 -4.01 -13.68 12.70
C PHE A 130 -3.44 -14.58 13.81
N PRO A 131 -3.45 -15.91 13.67
CA PRO A 131 -2.99 -16.84 14.72
C PRO A 131 -1.54 -16.62 15.17
N VAL A 132 -0.68 -16.09 14.29
CA VAL A 132 0.70 -15.72 14.63
C VAL A 132 0.77 -14.75 15.81
N LEU A 133 -0.21 -13.86 15.94
CA LEU A 133 -0.26 -12.88 17.04
C LEU A 133 -0.39 -13.60 18.39
N LYS A 134 -1.28 -14.61 18.48
CA LYS A 134 -1.46 -15.38 19.73
C LYS A 134 -0.19 -16.11 20.16
N THR A 135 0.52 -16.70 19.20
CA THR A 135 1.70 -17.56 19.49
C THR A 135 2.97 -16.75 19.70
N LYS A 136 3.06 -15.55 19.17
CA LYS A 136 4.26 -14.69 19.17
C LYS A 136 4.07 -13.34 19.86
N TRP A 137 3.01 -13.19 20.64
CA TRP A 137 2.55 -11.91 21.22
C TRP A 137 3.67 -11.13 21.93
N SER A 138 4.45 -11.81 22.77
CA SER A 138 5.54 -11.22 23.55
C SER A 138 6.92 -11.38 22.90
N ALA A 139 7.01 -12.00 21.73
CA ALA A 139 8.29 -12.14 21.01
C ALA A 139 8.68 -10.82 20.36
N ASN A 140 9.97 -10.54 20.24
CA ASN A 140 10.43 -9.41 19.46
C ASN A 140 10.07 -9.63 17.97
N ALA A 141 9.62 -8.57 17.31
CA ALA A 141 9.25 -8.65 15.90
C ALA A 141 10.41 -9.06 14.99
N GLY A 142 11.65 -8.71 15.36
CA GLY A 142 12.85 -9.10 14.64
C GLY A 142 13.19 -10.60 14.70
N ASP A 143 12.64 -11.33 15.69
CA ASP A 143 12.87 -12.76 15.86
C ASP A 143 11.90 -13.63 15.04
N LEU A 144 10.95 -13.00 14.33
CA LEU A 144 9.97 -13.66 13.48
C LEU A 144 10.58 -13.98 12.11
N SER A 145 10.10 -15.07 11.48
CA SER A 145 10.40 -15.30 10.06
C SER A 145 9.82 -14.17 9.20
N GLY A 146 10.40 -13.92 8.00
CA GLY A 146 9.93 -12.85 7.10
C GLY A 146 8.42 -12.95 6.79
N GLY A 147 7.90 -14.17 6.58
CA GLY A 147 6.47 -14.37 6.39
C GLY A 147 5.64 -14.01 7.61
N GLN A 148 6.11 -14.34 8.82
CA GLN A 148 5.44 -13.96 10.06
C GLN A 148 5.48 -12.43 10.27
N GLN A 149 6.62 -11.79 9.97
CA GLN A 149 6.74 -10.33 10.01
C GLN A 149 5.72 -9.67 9.08
N LYS A 150 5.60 -10.16 7.84
CA LYS A 150 4.64 -9.63 6.87
C LYS A 150 3.19 -9.80 7.36
N LEU A 151 2.83 -10.92 7.96
CA LEU A 151 1.51 -11.13 8.59
C LEU A 151 1.26 -10.15 9.74
N VAL A 152 2.26 -9.81 10.55
CA VAL A 152 2.13 -8.77 11.60
C VAL A 152 1.93 -7.38 10.98
N GLU A 153 2.59 -7.05 9.88
CA GLU A 153 2.37 -5.79 9.15
C GLU A 153 0.94 -5.68 8.63
N PHE A 154 0.39 -6.76 8.08
CA PHE A 154 -1.01 -6.80 7.66
C PHE A 154 -1.97 -6.74 8.84
N ALA A 155 -1.64 -7.36 9.97
CA ALA A 155 -2.40 -7.21 11.21
C ALA A 155 -2.40 -5.75 11.71
N LYS A 156 -1.30 -4.99 11.56
CA LYS A 156 -1.28 -3.53 11.84
C LYS A 156 -2.30 -2.79 10.97
N ALA A 157 -2.34 -3.04 9.67
CA ALA A 157 -3.34 -2.43 8.79
C ALA A 157 -4.78 -2.84 9.19
N PHE A 158 -4.98 -4.09 9.58
CA PHE A 158 -6.26 -4.60 10.04
C PHE A 158 -6.78 -3.87 11.29
N VAL A 159 -5.93 -3.63 12.30
CA VAL A 159 -6.34 -2.91 13.52
C VAL A 159 -6.51 -1.41 13.31
N ILE A 160 -5.71 -0.81 12.42
CA ILE A 160 -5.81 0.62 12.07
C ILE A 160 -7.09 0.90 11.29
N ARG A 161 -7.49 0.02 10.37
CA ARG A 161 -8.62 0.19 9.45
C ARG A 161 -8.52 1.50 8.67
N PRO A 162 -7.45 1.71 7.90
CA PRO A 162 -7.31 2.91 7.11
C PRO A 162 -8.37 2.96 6.02
N ARG A 163 -8.77 4.15 5.57
CA ARG A 163 -9.63 4.30 4.40
C ARG A 163 -8.87 4.01 3.10
N LEU A 164 -7.56 4.34 3.08
CA LEU A 164 -6.63 4.04 1.98
C LEU A 164 -5.41 3.27 2.50
N CYS A 165 -5.19 2.06 2.00
CA CYS A 165 -4.00 1.26 2.25
C CYS A 165 -3.13 1.23 1.00
N LEU A 166 -1.91 1.73 1.13
CA LEU A 166 -0.88 1.66 0.09
C LEU A 166 -0.03 0.43 0.37
N ILE A 167 0.08 -0.49 -0.59
CA ILE A 167 0.77 -1.78 -0.40
C ILE A 167 1.83 -1.94 -1.49
N ASP A 168 3.09 -2.02 -1.06
CA ASP A 168 4.25 -2.07 -1.97
C ASP A 168 4.93 -3.44 -1.90
N GLU A 169 4.82 -4.21 -2.98
CA GLU A 169 5.42 -5.53 -3.20
C GLU A 169 5.24 -6.52 -2.03
N PRO A 170 3.99 -6.78 -1.60
CA PRO A 170 3.73 -7.54 -0.38
C PRO A 170 4.14 -9.01 -0.44
N SER A 171 4.34 -9.57 -1.64
CA SER A 171 4.59 -11.00 -1.84
C SER A 171 6.08 -11.35 -2.04
N ILE A 172 6.96 -10.35 -2.13
CA ILE A 172 8.38 -10.58 -2.43
C ILE A 172 9.07 -11.39 -1.32
N GLY A 173 9.84 -12.40 -1.71
CA GLY A 173 10.59 -13.25 -0.77
C GLY A 173 9.74 -14.19 0.08
N LEU A 174 8.42 -14.27 -0.15
CA LEU A 174 7.51 -15.14 0.58
C LEU A 174 7.30 -16.47 -0.12
N SER A 175 7.02 -17.52 0.67
CA SER A 175 6.56 -18.80 0.11
C SER A 175 5.18 -18.63 -0.56
N PRO A 176 4.83 -19.44 -1.57
CA PRO A 176 3.54 -19.37 -2.25
C PRO A 176 2.33 -19.41 -1.30
N LYS A 177 2.44 -20.19 -0.21
CA LYS A 177 1.39 -20.29 0.81
C LYS A 177 1.20 -18.94 1.53
N VAL A 178 2.26 -18.35 2.05
CA VAL A 178 2.19 -17.08 2.79
C VAL A 178 1.76 -15.94 1.84
N ALA A 179 2.29 -15.93 0.61
CA ALA A 179 1.82 -14.98 -0.40
C ALA A 179 0.31 -15.10 -0.65
N GLY A 180 -0.24 -16.33 -0.67
CA GLY A 180 -1.68 -16.58 -0.73
C GLY A 180 -2.42 -15.92 0.45
N GLU A 181 -1.99 -16.20 1.68
CA GLU A 181 -2.58 -15.63 2.90
C GLU A 181 -2.57 -14.10 2.90
N ILE A 182 -1.52 -13.47 2.36
CA ILE A 182 -1.43 -12.01 2.23
C ILE A 182 -2.47 -11.46 1.26
N TYR A 183 -2.66 -12.09 0.10
CA TYR A 183 -3.69 -11.66 -0.85
C TYR A 183 -5.11 -11.89 -0.33
N ASP A 184 -5.34 -12.98 0.41
CA ASP A 184 -6.62 -13.19 1.12
C ASP A 184 -6.89 -12.07 2.16
N CYS A 185 -5.84 -11.52 2.77
CA CYS A 185 -5.96 -10.34 3.64
C CYS A 185 -6.32 -9.08 2.83
N ILE A 186 -5.72 -8.87 1.66
CA ILE A 186 -6.03 -7.72 0.78
C ILE A 186 -7.50 -7.78 0.34
N ASP A 187 -7.96 -8.95 -0.09
CA ASP A 187 -9.36 -9.15 -0.49
C ASP A 187 -10.33 -8.91 0.69
N ALA A 188 -9.97 -9.36 1.89
CA ALA A 188 -10.73 -9.09 3.10
C ALA A 188 -10.76 -7.59 3.46
N PHE A 189 -9.66 -6.85 3.26
CA PHE A 189 -9.60 -5.41 3.49
C PHE A 189 -10.61 -4.67 2.61
N VAL A 190 -10.63 -4.99 1.32
CA VAL A 190 -11.53 -4.35 0.36
C VAL A 190 -12.98 -4.76 0.61
N SER A 191 -13.24 -6.03 0.93
CA SER A 191 -14.57 -6.50 1.34
C SER A 191 -15.08 -5.79 2.60
N GLY A 192 -14.17 -5.33 3.46
CA GLY A 192 -14.45 -4.49 4.64
C GLY A 192 -14.59 -2.99 4.33
N GLY A 193 -14.57 -2.58 3.06
CA GLY A 193 -14.71 -1.19 2.62
C GLY A 193 -13.41 -0.38 2.54
N MET A 194 -12.25 -1.02 2.75
CA MET A 194 -10.95 -0.37 2.60
C MET A 194 -10.61 -0.18 1.13
N THR A 195 -9.99 0.95 0.79
CA THR A 195 -9.44 1.19 -0.56
C THR A 195 -7.97 0.80 -0.59
N VAL A 196 -7.53 0.15 -1.66
CA VAL A 196 -6.14 -0.32 -1.79
C VAL A 196 -5.51 0.21 -3.07
N LEU A 197 -4.30 0.79 -2.95
CA LEU A 197 -3.38 0.98 -4.07
C LEU A 197 -2.28 -0.07 -3.92
N LEU A 198 -2.26 -1.03 -4.87
CA LEU A 198 -1.41 -2.22 -4.82
C LEU A 198 -0.31 -2.13 -5.88
N VAL A 199 0.93 -2.25 -5.44
CA VAL A 199 2.09 -2.51 -6.29
C VAL A 199 2.57 -3.93 -6.03
N ASP A 200 2.74 -4.73 -7.06
CA ASP A 200 3.43 -6.03 -6.95
C ASP A 200 4.14 -6.36 -8.28
N HIS A 201 5.24 -7.09 -8.20
CA HIS A 201 5.97 -7.58 -9.37
C HIS A 201 5.24 -8.74 -10.08
N ASN A 202 4.32 -9.42 -9.40
CA ASN A 202 3.48 -10.46 -9.99
C ASN A 202 2.32 -9.83 -10.76
N VAL A 203 2.60 -9.37 -11.98
CA VAL A 203 1.64 -8.67 -12.85
C VAL A 203 0.34 -9.44 -13.01
N ARG A 204 0.40 -10.77 -13.24
CA ARG A 204 -0.81 -11.60 -13.39
C ARG A 204 -1.71 -11.53 -12.15
N ARG A 205 -1.09 -11.48 -10.98
CA ARG A 205 -1.83 -11.44 -9.73
C ARG A 205 -2.44 -10.06 -9.51
N VAL A 206 -1.69 -8.98 -9.77
CA VAL A 206 -2.22 -7.61 -9.73
C VAL A 206 -3.41 -7.46 -10.66
N VAL A 207 -3.28 -7.89 -11.92
CA VAL A 207 -4.36 -7.82 -12.91
C VAL A 207 -5.60 -8.59 -12.44
N ARG A 208 -5.42 -9.78 -11.88
CA ARG A 208 -6.55 -10.61 -11.42
C ARG A 208 -7.28 -10.00 -10.21
N THR A 209 -6.57 -9.30 -9.33
CA THR A 209 -7.13 -8.81 -8.05
C THR A 209 -7.64 -7.37 -8.18
N SER A 210 -7.10 -6.58 -9.11
CA SER A 210 -7.42 -5.16 -9.24
C SER A 210 -8.73 -4.90 -9.97
N HIS A 211 -9.35 -3.75 -9.70
CA HIS A 211 -10.52 -3.23 -10.42
C HIS A 211 -10.12 -2.25 -11.52
N HIS A 212 -8.99 -1.57 -11.35
CA HIS A 212 -8.37 -0.68 -12.34
C HIS A 212 -6.85 -0.80 -12.23
N ILE A 213 -6.14 -0.62 -13.34
CA ILE A 213 -4.70 -0.85 -13.42
C ILE A 213 -4.06 0.33 -14.13
N TYR A 214 -2.91 0.76 -13.61
CA TYR A 214 -2.00 1.71 -14.26
C TYR A 214 -0.68 1.03 -14.57
N VAL A 215 -0.11 1.35 -15.72
CA VAL A 215 1.24 0.93 -16.12
C VAL A 215 2.18 2.12 -16.00
N LEU A 216 3.20 1.98 -15.17
CA LEU A 216 4.24 2.99 -14.97
C LEU A 216 5.52 2.57 -15.67
N SER A 217 6.02 3.40 -16.56
CA SER A 217 7.31 3.22 -17.23
C SER A 217 8.11 4.52 -17.18
N LEU A 218 9.37 4.44 -16.78
CA LEU A 218 10.30 5.58 -16.71
C LEU A 218 9.70 6.85 -16.07
N GLY A 219 8.93 6.66 -15.00
CA GLY A 219 8.31 7.76 -14.25
C GLY A 219 7.03 8.33 -14.85
N GLN A 220 6.47 7.72 -15.88
CA GLN A 220 5.24 8.18 -16.56
C GLN A 220 4.20 7.06 -16.61
N ILE A 221 2.92 7.42 -16.55
CA ILE A 221 1.82 6.49 -16.83
C ILE A 221 1.72 6.33 -18.34
N THR A 222 1.96 5.10 -18.82
CA THR A 222 1.96 4.78 -20.27
C THR A 222 0.68 4.09 -20.71
N ALA A 223 -0.03 3.43 -19.80
CA ALA A 223 -1.33 2.81 -20.04
C ALA A 223 -2.17 2.75 -18.78
N SER A 224 -3.48 2.70 -18.93
CA SER A 224 -4.41 2.43 -17.83
C SER A 224 -5.69 1.78 -18.37
N GLY A 225 -6.35 0.96 -17.55
CA GLY A 225 -7.57 0.30 -17.93
C GLY A 225 -8.13 -0.65 -16.88
N SER A 226 -9.22 -1.34 -17.25
CA SER A 226 -9.81 -2.41 -16.45
C SER A 226 -9.00 -3.71 -16.62
N PRO A 227 -9.15 -4.71 -15.73
CA PRO A 227 -8.52 -6.03 -15.90
C PRO A 227 -8.79 -6.68 -17.24
N ALA A 228 -9.97 -6.42 -17.85
CA ALA A 228 -10.34 -6.97 -19.15
C ALA A 228 -9.46 -6.44 -20.29
N ASP A 229 -9.01 -5.19 -20.19
CA ASP A 229 -8.11 -4.57 -21.16
C ASP A 229 -6.72 -5.21 -21.15
N PHE A 230 -6.40 -5.92 -20.06
CA PHE A 230 -5.13 -6.60 -19.82
C PHE A 230 -5.24 -8.14 -19.92
N ALA A 231 -6.42 -8.68 -20.25
CA ALA A 231 -6.68 -10.14 -20.28
C ALA A 231 -6.20 -10.86 -21.55
N GLY A 232 -5.69 -10.15 -22.56
CA GLY A 232 -5.11 -10.72 -23.77
C GLY A 232 -3.80 -11.46 -23.52
N ASP A 233 -2.90 -11.53 -24.49
CA ASP A 233 -1.55 -12.01 -24.26
C ASP A 233 -0.81 -11.00 -23.36
N LEU A 234 -1.09 -11.12 -22.05
CA LEU A 234 -0.60 -10.24 -21.00
C LEU A 234 0.94 -10.08 -21.07
N HIS A 235 1.63 -11.14 -21.53
CA HIS A 235 3.08 -11.13 -21.61
C HIS A 235 3.56 -10.21 -22.73
N GLU A 236 2.96 -10.27 -23.92
CA GLU A 236 3.31 -9.41 -25.05
C GLU A 236 2.86 -7.97 -24.83
N GLN A 237 1.66 -7.78 -24.28
CA GLN A 237 1.15 -6.45 -23.98
C GLN A 237 1.99 -5.74 -22.91
N VAL A 238 2.32 -6.43 -21.82
CA VAL A 238 3.17 -5.86 -20.74
C VAL A 238 4.57 -5.55 -21.28
N LYS A 239 5.15 -6.39 -22.13
CA LYS A 239 6.43 -6.09 -22.80
C LYS A 239 6.32 -4.83 -23.65
N SER A 240 5.32 -4.70 -24.49
CA SER A 240 5.08 -3.53 -25.34
C SER A 240 4.93 -2.25 -24.48
N TRP A 241 4.13 -2.29 -23.41
CA TRP A 241 3.95 -1.12 -22.54
C TRP A 241 5.18 -0.75 -21.72
N LEU A 242 6.03 -1.72 -21.43
CA LEU A 242 7.30 -1.51 -20.73
C LEU A 242 8.44 -1.13 -21.67
N GLY A 243 8.18 -1.04 -22.99
CA GLY A 243 9.18 -0.69 -24.00
C GLY A 243 10.26 -1.76 -24.18
N ILE A 244 9.94 -3.04 -23.89
CA ILE A 244 10.84 -4.17 -24.10
C ILE A 244 10.54 -4.75 -25.48
N GLU A 245 11.10 -4.14 -26.52
CA GLU A 245 11.20 -4.74 -27.85
C GLU A 245 12.47 -5.62 -27.91
N PHE A 246 12.34 -6.85 -28.40
CA PHE A 246 13.48 -7.70 -28.79
C PHE A 246 13.65 -7.70 -30.29
#